data_6b0b6f91132dceaaaba6f9fb192d533b
#
_entry.id   6b0b6f91132dceaaaba6f9fb192d533b
#
_cell.length_a   1.000
_cell.length_b   1.000
_cell.length_c   1.000
_cell.angle_alpha   90.00
_cell.angle_beta   90.00
_cell.angle_gamma   90.00
#
_symmetry.space_group_name_H-M   'P 1'
#
loop_
_entity.id
_entity.type
_entity.pdbx_description
1 polymer ?
#
loop_
_entity_poly.entity_id
_entity_poly.type
_entity_poly.pdbx_seq_one_letter_code
_entity_poly.pdbx_strand_id
1 'polypeptide(L)'
;SAALGGPKAGAALQYSVSEGYRPLRDWIVAEMGKIGVPCTADNILITSGSQQALDYLAKLMISPNDTVLVGWPTYLGALGAFNAYEPTYDRLDPNTNRPAADFATKAEAAGGRVKFAYLSVDFANPTGETIARSAREAVIDLADDMDIAVVEDAAYQTLRYDGVAIPPILALEI
;
A
#
# COMPACT_ATOMS: atom_id res chain seq x y z
N SER A 1 -7.80 22.23 20.59
CA SER A 1 -8.89 22.94 21.26
C SER A 1 -9.76 23.80 20.34
N ALA A 2 -9.28 24.24 19.16
CA ALA A 2 -10.10 25.00 18.20
C ALA A 2 -11.31 24.20 17.67
N ALA A 3 -11.15 22.89 17.47
CA ALA A 3 -12.24 22.02 17.02
C ALA A 3 -13.36 21.89 18.07
N LEU A 4 -13.00 21.86 19.35
CA LEU A 4 -13.95 21.74 20.47
C LEU A 4 -14.53 23.09 20.95
N GLY A 5 -13.95 24.22 20.53
CA GLY A 5 -14.40 25.56 20.85
C GLY A 5 -15.23 26.25 19.76
N GLY A 6 -15.36 25.60 18.58
CA GLY A 6 -16.02 26.19 17.43
C GLY A 6 -17.51 25.81 17.30
N PRO A 7 -18.24 26.42 16.33
CA PRO A 7 -19.65 26.18 16.13
C PRO A 7 -20.03 24.74 15.74
N LYS A 8 -19.03 23.93 15.37
CA LYS A 8 -19.19 22.50 15.02
C LYS A 8 -18.68 21.54 16.13
N ALA A 9 -18.45 22.04 17.34
CA ALA A 9 -17.92 21.24 18.45
C ALA A 9 -18.76 19.99 18.75
N GLY A 10 -20.11 20.12 18.71
CA GLY A 10 -21.01 18.99 18.90
C GLY A 10 -20.84 17.89 17.86
N ALA A 11 -20.60 18.23 16.59
CA ALA A 11 -20.36 17.26 15.53
C ALA A 11 -19.02 16.53 15.68
N ALA A 12 -18.00 17.19 16.26
CA ALA A 12 -16.69 16.56 16.51
C ALA A 12 -16.73 15.46 17.59
N LEU A 13 -17.79 15.43 18.40
CA LEU A 13 -18.01 14.45 19.49
C LEU A 13 -19.07 13.39 19.13
N GLN A 14 -19.58 13.40 17.93
CA GLN A 14 -20.57 12.44 17.46
C GLN A 14 -19.95 11.30 16.65
N TYR A 15 -20.71 10.24 16.49
CA TYR A 15 -20.36 9.19 15.52
C TYR A 15 -20.19 9.78 14.12
N SER A 16 -19.24 9.24 13.37
CA SER A 16 -18.98 9.63 12.00
C SER A 16 -19.21 8.46 11.05
N VAL A 17 -19.16 8.72 9.75
CA VAL A 17 -19.21 7.68 8.72
C VAL A 17 -17.93 6.83 8.77
N SER A 18 -18.06 5.54 8.43
CA SER A 18 -16.95 4.57 8.52
C SER A 18 -15.77 4.92 7.62
N GLU A 19 -16.04 5.56 6.47
CA GLU A 19 -15.03 5.98 5.50
C GLU A 19 -14.18 7.16 5.99
N GLY A 20 -14.61 7.84 7.04
CA GLY A 20 -13.89 8.96 7.62
C GLY A 20 -14.42 10.34 7.21
N TYR A 21 -13.87 11.37 7.83
CA TYR A 21 -14.31 12.76 7.73
C TYR A 21 -14.20 13.29 6.29
N ARG A 22 -15.32 13.64 5.68
CA ARG A 22 -15.43 13.99 4.26
C ARG A 22 -14.47 15.12 3.84
N PRO A 23 -14.33 16.24 4.57
CA PRO A 23 -13.39 17.28 4.17
C PRO A 23 -11.91 16.83 4.15
N LEU A 24 -11.52 15.87 4.99
CA LEU A 24 -10.19 15.29 4.94
C LEU A 24 -10.02 14.40 3.70
N ARG A 25 -11.03 13.61 3.37
CA ARG A 25 -11.02 12.79 2.15
C ARG A 25 -10.93 13.68 0.90
N ASP A 26 -11.70 14.76 0.83
CA ASP A 26 -11.65 15.73 -0.28
C ASP A 26 -10.27 16.41 -0.39
N TRP A 27 -9.64 16.73 0.74
CA TRP A 27 -8.28 17.25 0.75
C TRP A 27 -7.26 16.21 0.24
N ILE A 28 -7.39 14.94 0.64
CA ILE A 28 -6.52 13.86 0.15
C ILE A 28 -6.68 13.70 -1.37
N VAL A 29 -7.90 13.74 -1.90
CA VAL A 29 -8.15 13.71 -3.36
C VAL A 29 -7.36 14.80 -4.08
N ALA A 30 -7.38 16.04 -3.54
CA ALA A 30 -6.63 17.15 -4.12
C ALA A 30 -5.10 16.92 -4.05
N GLU A 31 -4.59 16.34 -2.96
CA GLU A 31 -3.16 16.00 -2.85
C GLU A 31 -2.76 14.86 -3.79
N MET A 32 -3.58 13.81 -3.90
CA MET A 32 -3.35 12.72 -4.85
C MET A 32 -3.31 13.20 -6.30
N GLY A 33 -4.20 14.12 -6.68
CA GLY A 33 -4.17 14.74 -8.01
C GLY A 33 -2.86 15.49 -8.33
N LYS A 34 -2.20 16.10 -7.33
CA LYS A 34 -0.90 16.78 -7.53
C LYS A 34 0.24 15.82 -7.87
N ILE A 35 0.14 14.58 -7.45
CA ILE A 35 1.16 13.54 -7.72
C ILE A 35 0.76 12.61 -8.88
N GLY A 36 -0.29 12.98 -9.63
CA GLY A 36 -0.70 12.27 -10.84
C GLY A 36 -1.68 11.12 -10.62
N VAL A 37 -2.29 11.00 -9.44
CA VAL A 37 -3.27 9.96 -9.13
C VAL A 37 -4.68 10.55 -9.12
N PRO A 38 -5.45 10.40 -10.22
CA PRO A 38 -6.86 10.81 -10.24
C PRO A 38 -7.69 9.85 -9.38
N CYS A 39 -8.40 10.41 -8.40
CA CYS A 39 -9.30 9.65 -7.55
C CYS A 39 -10.48 10.52 -7.09
N THR A 40 -11.47 9.89 -6.49
CA THR A 40 -12.61 10.55 -5.84
C THR A 40 -12.58 10.28 -4.34
N ALA A 41 -13.39 10.98 -3.57
CA ALA A 41 -13.48 10.71 -2.13
C ALA A 41 -13.95 9.28 -1.82
N ASP A 42 -14.61 8.61 -2.76
CA ASP A 42 -15.08 7.22 -2.57
C ASP A 42 -13.95 6.19 -2.71
N ASN A 43 -12.79 6.61 -3.23
CA ASN A 43 -11.55 5.82 -3.22
C ASN A 43 -10.72 6.02 -1.94
N ILE A 44 -11.15 6.87 -1.01
CA ILE A 44 -10.40 7.23 0.19
C ILE A 44 -11.08 6.68 1.44
N LEU A 45 -10.34 5.89 2.22
CA LEU A 45 -10.72 5.42 3.54
C LEU A 45 -9.74 5.97 4.58
N ILE A 46 -10.26 6.62 5.63
CA ILE A 46 -9.45 7.11 6.75
C ILE A 46 -9.39 6.03 7.82
N THR A 47 -8.18 5.63 8.16
CA THR A 47 -7.91 4.61 9.20
C THR A 47 -7.19 5.21 10.41
N SER A 48 -7.19 4.49 11.51
CA SER A 48 -6.41 4.83 12.72
C SER A 48 -4.94 4.42 12.52
N GLY A 49 -4.27 5.09 11.59
CA GLY A 49 -2.91 4.79 11.16
C GLY A 49 -2.82 3.68 10.11
N SER A 50 -1.65 3.59 9.45
CA SER A 50 -1.39 2.61 8.38
C SER A 50 -1.49 1.16 8.85
N GLN A 51 -1.18 0.88 10.12
CA GLN A 51 -1.29 -0.47 10.69
C GLN A 51 -2.71 -1.05 10.59
N GLN A 52 -3.73 -0.22 10.82
CA GLN A 52 -5.12 -0.65 10.65
C GLN A 52 -5.46 -0.90 9.17
N ALA A 53 -4.94 -0.08 8.26
CA ALA A 53 -5.13 -0.30 6.82
C ALA A 53 -4.50 -1.64 6.38
N LEU A 54 -3.28 -1.93 6.84
CA LEU A 54 -2.60 -3.20 6.55
C LEU A 54 -3.37 -4.41 7.11
N ASP A 55 -3.91 -4.31 8.33
CA ASP A 55 -4.74 -5.37 8.91
C ASP A 55 -6.04 -5.59 8.10
N TYR A 56 -6.70 -4.52 7.65
CA TYR A 56 -7.91 -4.63 6.83
C TYR A 56 -7.62 -5.26 5.46
N LEU A 57 -6.53 -4.87 4.81
CA LEU A 57 -6.11 -5.48 3.54
C LEU A 57 -5.80 -6.97 3.74
N ALA A 58 -5.05 -7.31 4.77
CA ALA A 58 -4.74 -8.70 5.10
C ALA A 58 -6.01 -9.53 5.33
N LYS A 59 -6.91 -9.03 6.17
CA LYS A 59 -8.21 -9.67 6.46
C LYS A 59 -9.08 -9.88 5.23
N LEU A 60 -9.03 -8.94 4.29
CA LEU A 60 -9.83 -9.00 3.07
C LEU A 60 -9.24 -9.97 2.05
N MET A 61 -7.91 -10.05 1.95
CA MET A 61 -7.24 -10.66 0.81
C MET A 61 -6.54 -11.98 1.13
N ILE A 62 -6.11 -12.21 2.37
CA ILE A 62 -5.27 -13.35 2.74
C ILE A 62 -6.12 -14.47 3.34
N SER A 63 -5.90 -15.69 2.86
CA SER A 63 -6.30 -16.94 3.52
C SER A 63 -5.04 -17.74 3.90
N PRO A 64 -5.12 -18.67 4.88
CA PRO A 64 -3.97 -19.50 5.25
C PRO A 64 -3.30 -20.14 4.03
N ASN A 65 -1.96 -20.09 4.01
CA ASN A 65 -1.07 -20.54 2.92
C ASN A 65 -1.07 -19.68 1.64
N ASP A 66 -1.90 -18.67 1.52
CA ASP A 66 -1.76 -17.70 0.43
C ASP A 66 -0.39 -17.01 0.50
N THR A 67 0.15 -16.61 -0.64
CA THR A 67 1.47 -15.97 -0.71
C THR A 67 1.33 -14.47 -0.88
N VAL A 68 2.09 -13.72 -0.08
CA VAL A 68 2.28 -12.27 -0.23
C VAL A 68 3.70 -12.03 -0.75
N LEU A 69 3.83 -11.30 -1.86
CA LEU A 69 5.13 -10.85 -2.35
C LEU A 69 5.58 -9.63 -1.58
N VAL A 70 6.81 -9.65 -1.05
CA VAL A 70 7.34 -8.54 -0.24
C VAL A 70 8.74 -8.17 -0.66
N GLY A 71 9.09 -6.87 -0.59
CA GLY A 71 10.47 -6.43 -0.67
C GLY A 71 11.33 -7.09 0.41
N TRP A 72 12.64 -7.22 0.18
CA TRP A 72 13.51 -7.90 1.15
C TRP A 72 14.82 -7.12 1.37
N PRO A 73 15.02 -6.57 2.58
CA PRO A 73 14.15 -6.58 3.77
C PRO A 73 12.90 -5.71 3.58
N THR A 74 11.90 -5.89 4.46
CA THR A 74 10.64 -5.16 4.41
C THR A 74 10.21 -4.68 5.81
N TYR A 75 9.17 -3.86 5.89
CA TYR A 75 8.65 -3.31 7.14
C TYR A 75 8.05 -4.40 8.02
N LEU A 76 8.59 -4.56 9.24
CA LEU A 76 8.16 -5.58 10.19
C LEU A 76 6.70 -5.40 10.66
N GLY A 77 6.21 -4.15 10.70
CA GLY A 77 4.82 -3.88 11.06
C GLY A 77 3.82 -4.43 10.04
N ALA A 78 4.16 -4.43 8.75
CA ALA A 78 3.34 -5.05 7.72
C ALA A 78 3.31 -6.58 7.89
N LEU A 79 4.47 -7.21 8.08
CA LEU A 79 4.54 -8.65 8.36
C LEU A 79 3.74 -9.01 9.62
N GLY A 80 3.80 -8.16 10.66
CA GLY A 80 3.02 -8.36 11.89
C GLY A 80 1.50 -8.35 11.65
N ALA A 81 0.99 -7.45 10.79
CA ALA A 81 -0.42 -7.43 10.41
C ALA A 81 -0.80 -8.66 9.58
N PHE A 82 0.04 -9.02 8.60
CA PHE A 82 -0.26 -10.12 7.69
C PHE A 82 -0.18 -11.49 8.37
N ASN A 83 0.75 -11.69 9.31
CA ASN A 83 0.95 -12.96 10.04
C ASN A 83 -0.29 -13.44 10.81
N ALA A 84 -1.21 -12.54 11.17
CA ALA A 84 -2.48 -12.91 11.79
C ALA A 84 -3.36 -13.78 10.88
N TYR A 85 -3.10 -13.79 9.57
CA TYR A 85 -3.86 -14.51 8.54
C TYR A 85 -3.07 -15.67 7.92
N GLU A 86 -1.94 -16.03 8.52
CA GLU A 86 -1.11 -17.21 8.18
C GLU A 86 -0.66 -17.29 6.71
N PRO A 87 -0.15 -16.18 6.10
CA PRO A 87 0.38 -16.24 4.75
C PRO A 87 1.73 -16.94 4.70
N THR A 88 2.12 -17.34 3.50
CA THR A 88 3.52 -17.53 3.13
C THR A 88 4.07 -16.25 2.51
N TYR A 89 5.40 -16.09 2.50
CA TYR A 89 6.04 -14.93 1.88
C TYR A 89 6.97 -15.38 0.78
N ASP A 90 7.03 -14.57 -0.29
CA ASP A 90 8.04 -14.71 -1.30
C ASP A 90 8.69 -13.36 -1.60
N ARG A 91 9.97 -13.40 -1.96
CA ARG A 91 10.75 -12.19 -2.20
C ARG A 91 10.39 -11.61 -3.55
N LEU A 92 10.00 -10.33 -3.53
CA LEU A 92 9.91 -9.46 -4.70
C LEU A 92 11.17 -8.60 -4.78
N ASP A 93 11.89 -8.66 -5.88
CA ASP A 93 13.02 -7.78 -6.16
C ASP A 93 12.68 -6.93 -7.40
N PRO A 94 12.34 -5.65 -7.21
CA PRO A 94 11.90 -4.81 -8.33
C PRO A 94 12.91 -4.68 -9.47
N ASN A 95 14.19 -4.95 -9.21
CA ASN A 95 15.25 -4.85 -10.21
C ASN A 95 15.54 -6.16 -10.96
N THR A 96 15.25 -7.31 -10.34
CA THR A 96 15.63 -8.63 -10.85
C THR A 96 14.57 -9.71 -10.58
N ASN A 97 13.30 -9.41 -10.87
CA ASN A 97 12.22 -10.35 -10.63
C ASN A 97 12.34 -11.63 -11.47
N ARG A 98 11.85 -12.71 -10.86
CA ARG A 98 11.59 -13.97 -11.55
C ARG A 98 10.35 -13.83 -12.44
N PRO A 99 10.16 -14.73 -13.44
CA PRO A 99 8.92 -14.82 -14.19
C PRO A 99 7.69 -15.03 -13.28
N ALA A 100 6.55 -14.48 -13.67
CA ALA A 100 5.27 -14.61 -12.96
C ALA A 100 4.91 -16.08 -12.66
N ALA A 101 5.17 -16.99 -13.63
CA ALA A 101 4.92 -18.42 -13.48
C ALA A 101 5.68 -19.08 -12.33
N ASP A 102 6.89 -18.60 -12.01
CA ASP A 102 7.69 -19.15 -10.91
C ASP A 102 7.10 -18.83 -9.55
N PHE A 103 6.56 -17.60 -9.40
CA PHE A 103 5.83 -17.19 -8.19
C PHE A 103 4.54 -18.00 -8.03
N ALA A 104 3.78 -18.16 -9.11
CA ALA A 104 2.53 -18.93 -9.10
C ALA A 104 2.78 -20.40 -8.71
N THR A 105 3.76 -21.05 -9.35
CA THR A 105 4.13 -22.45 -9.06
C THR A 105 4.54 -22.64 -7.61
N LYS A 106 5.32 -21.70 -7.07
CA LYS A 106 5.77 -21.79 -5.67
C LYS A 106 4.61 -21.59 -4.69
N ALA A 107 3.70 -20.67 -4.96
CA ALA A 107 2.52 -20.44 -4.13
C ALA A 107 1.57 -21.64 -4.13
N GLU A 108 1.33 -22.26 -5.30
CA GLU A 108 0.54 -23.48 -5.42
C GLU A 108 1.17 -24.65 -4.65
N ALA A 109 2.47 -24.81 -4.73
CA ALA A 109 3.20 -25.83 -3.96
C ALA A 109 3.09 -25.63 -2.42
N ALA A 110 2.87 -24.39 -1.99
CA ALA A 110 2.59 -24.04 -0.58
C ALA A 110 1.12 -24.25 -0.18
N GLY A 111 0.24 -24.56 -1.14
CA GLY A 111 -1.19 -24.80 -0.91
C GLY A 111 -2.09 -23.57 -1.04
N GLY A 112 -1.58 -22.45 -1.56
CA GLY A 112 -2.31 -21.22 -1.77
C GLY A 112 -2.04 -20.60 -3.14
N ARG A 113 -2.23 -19.29 -3.26
CA ARG A 113 -1.94 -18.51 -4.48
C ARG A 113 -1.34 -17.17 -4.09
N VAL A 114 -0.67 -16.50 -5.03
CA VAL A 114 -0.21 -15.13 -4.81
C VAL A 114 -1.42 -14.20 -4.74
N LYS A 115 -1.44 -13.31 -3.74
CA LYS A 115 -2.60 -12.43 -3.47
C LYS A 115 -2.33 -10.97 -3.81
N PHE A 116 -1.18 -10.48 -3.40
CA PHE A 116 -0.75 -9.11 -3.70
C PHE A 116 0.75 -8.97 -3.48
N ALA A 117 1.31 -7.88 -4.01
CA ALA A 117 2.66 -7.43 -3.71
C ALA A 117 2.61 -6.25 -2.73
N TYR A 118 3.44 -6.26 -1.68
CA TYR A 118 3.61 -5.16 -0.74
C TYR A 118 5.01 -4.55 -0.86
N LEU A 119 5.08 -3.25 -1.09
CA LEU A 119 6.32 -2.50 -1.26
C LEU A 119 6.25 -1.13 -0.60
N SER A 120 7.34 -0.72 0.06
CA SER A 120 7.62 0.68 0.37
C SER A 120 8.57 1.21 -0.70
N VAL A 121 8.07 2.09 -1.57
CA VAL A 121 8.80 2.49 -2.80
C VAL A 121 9.68 3.73 -2.62
N ASP A 122 9.41 4.56 -1.62
CA ASP A 122 10.21 5.74 -1.28
C ASP A 122 10.73 5.60 0.15
N PHE A 123 12.05 5.72 0.31
CA PHE A 123 12.74 5.68 1.61
C PHE A 123 12.35 4.45 2.44
N ALA A 124 12.39 3.28 1.80
CA ALA A 124 11.94 2.01 2.36
C ALA A 124 12.47 1.73 3.77
N ASN A 125 11.62 1.31 4.67
CA ASN A 125 12.01 0.85 5.99
C ASN A 125 12.34 -0.66 5.94
N PRO A 126 13.59 -1.12 6.25
CA PRO A 126 14.65 -0.36 6.95
C PRO A 126 15.76 0.19 6.05
N THR A 127 15.73 0.03 4.72
CA THR A 127 16.89 0.26 3.86
C THR A 127 17.14 1.74 3.53
N GLY A 128 16.11 2.58 3.59
CA GLY A 128 16.15 3.96 3.13
C GLY A 128 16.17 4.11 1.60
N GLU A 129 16.08 3.02 0.85
CA GLU A 129 16.14 3.02 -0.61
C GLU A 129 14.86 3.60 -1.24
N THR A 130 15.03 4.20 -2.42
CA THR A 130 13.94 4.61 -3.29
C THR A 130 14.00 3.79 -4.57
N ILE A 131 12.91 3.14 -4.91
CA ILE A 131 12.79 2.30 -6.11
C ILE A 131 12.73 3.20 -7.34
N ALA A 132 13.61 2.96 -8.31
CA ALA A 132 13.67 3.72 -9.56
C ALA A 132 12.37 3.55 -10.39
N ARG A 133 12.09 4.53 -11.26
CA ARG A 133 10.89 4.50 -12.11
C ARG A 133 10.77 3.21 -12.93
N SER A 134 11.83 2.78 -13.60
CA SER A 134 11.82 1.55 -14.41
C SER A 134 11.55 0.29 -13.59
N ALA A 135 11.96 0.27 -12.33
CA ALA A 135 11.68 -0.84 -11.43
C ALA A 135 10.24 -0.82 -10.92
N ARG A 136 9.63 0.38 -10.76
CA ARG A 136 8.18 0.50 -10.47
C ARG A 136 7.34 -0.02 -11.66
N GLU A 137 7.72 0.35 -12.89
CA GLU A 137 7.10 -0.13 -14.12
C GLU A 137 7.22 -1.67 -14.23
N ALA A 138 8.36 -2.25 -13.92
CA ALA A 138 8.53 -3.70 -13.90
C ALA A 138 7.68 -4.42 -12.83
N VAL A 139 7.36 -3.76 -11.72
CA VAL A 139 6.41 -4.29 -10.72
C VAL A 139 4.98 -4.27 -11.25
N ILE A 140 4.58 -3.23 -12.01
CA ILE A 140 3.27 -3.16 -12.66
C ILE A 140 3.14 -4.32 -13.65
N ASP A 141 4.10 -4.46 -14.58
CA ASP A 141 4.10 -5.54 -15.58
C ASP A 141 3.96 -6.93 -14.92
N LEU A 142 4.72 -7.16 -13.84
CA LEU A 142 4.64 -8.42 -13.09
C LEU A 142 3.28 -8.62 -12.41
N ALA A 143 2.71 -7.58 -11.84
CA ALA A 143 1.41 -7.63 -11.16
C ALA A 143 0.28 -7.91 -12.17
N ASP A 144 0.34 -7.28 -13.34
CA ASP A 144 -0.58 -7.53 -14.45
C ASP A 144 -0.48 -8.97 -14.96
N ASP A 145 0.74 -9.48 -15.20
CA ASP A 145 0.98 -10.87 -15.61
C ASP A 145 0.40 -11.90 -14.62
N MET A 146 0.30 -11.52 -13.35
CA MET A 146 -0.18 -12.39 -12.27
C MET A 146 -1.63 -12.12 -11.86
N ASP A 147 -2.27 -11.08 -12.39
CA ASP A 147 -3.60 -10.60 -11.99
C ASP A 147 -3.69 -10.36 -10.47
N ILE A 148 -2.71 -9.62 -9.92
CA ILE A 148 -2.63 -9.30 -8.50
C ILE A 148 -2.55 -7.79 -8.26
N ALA A 149 -3.02 -7.34 -7.08
CA ALA A 149 -2.88 -5.96 -6.65
C ALA A 149 -1.47 -5.64 -6.15
N VAL A 150 -1.07 -4.38 -6.26
CA VAL A 150 0.11 -3.82 -5.59
C VAL A 150 -0.34 -2.93 -4.42
N VAL A 151 0.19 -3.19 -3.25
CA VAL A 151 0.02 -2.37 -2.05
C VAL A 151 1.27 -1.52 -1.89
N GLU A 152 1.16 -0.24 -2.24
CA GLU A 152 2.24 0.74 -2.13
C GLU A 152 2.16 1.46 -0.78
N ASP A 153 3.15 1.23 0.09
CA ASP A 153 3.28 1.94 1.37
C ASP A 153 4.12 3.21 1.17
N ALA A 154 3.44 4.36 1.13
CA ALA A 154 4.01 5.66 0.84
C ALA A 154 4.22 6.53 2.10
N ALA A 155 4.44 5.92 3.27
CA ALA A 155 4.55 6.63 4.55
C ALA A 155 5.60 7.75 4.57
N TYR A 156 6.67 7.63 3.78
CA TYR A 156 7.80 8.56 3.77
C TYR A 156 7.93 9.40 2.51
N GLN A 157 7.08 9.23 1.52
CA GLN A 157 7.18 9.88 0.20
C GLN A 157 7.28 11.41 0.29
N THR A 158 6.53 12.02 1.20
CA THR A 158 6.49 13.47 1.39
C THR A 158 7.67 14.02 2.20
N LEU A 159 8.52 13.16 2.76
CA LEU A 159 9.70 13.54 3.55
C LEU A 159 10.99 13.63 2.71
N ARG A 160 10.86 13.89 1.43
CA ARG A 160 12.01 14.05 0.53
C ARG A 160 12.72 15.38 0.79
N TYR A 161 14.01 15.31 1.16
CA TYR A 161 14.86 16.48 1.41
C TYR A 161 15.69 16.85 0.19
N ASP A 162 15.98 15.89 -0.71
CA ASP A 162 16.81 16.09 -1.90
C ASP A 162 16.37 15.17 -3.04
N GLY A 163 16.77 15.52 -4.27
CA GLY A 163 16.45 14.76 -5.47
C GLY A 163 15.02 15.00 -6.00
N VAL A 164 14.74 14.41 -7.16
CA VAL A 164 13.45 14.53 -7.84
C VAL A 164 12.50 13.45 -7.33
N ALA A 165 11.25 13.81 -7.06
CA ALA A 165 10.22 12.84 -6.72
C ALA A 165 9.90 11.94 -7.92
N ILE A 166 9.77 10.64 -7.66
CA ILE A 166 9.33 9.65 -8.64
C ILE A 166 7.82 9.48 -8.45
N PRO A 167 7.02 9.46 -9.53
CA PRO A 167 5.58 9.20 -9.41
C PRO A 167 5.31 7.87 -8.69
N PRO A 168 4.26 7.80 -7.86
CA PRO A 168 3.85 6.53 -7.24
C PRO A 168 3.48 5.49 -8.31
N ILE A 169 3.50 4.21 -7.94
CA ILE A 169 3.15 3.09 -8.84
C ILE A 169 1.78 3.34 -9.46
N LEU A 170 0.80 3.69 -8.66
CA LEU A 170 -0.57 3.97 -9.12
C LEU A 170 -0.65 5.08 -10.18
N ALA A 171 0.24 6.09 -10.14
CA ALA A 171 0.30 7.14 -11.16
C ALA A 171 1.01 6.72 -12.45
N LEU A 172 1.72 5.61 -12.45
CA LEU A 172 2.40 5.03 -13.62
C LEU A 172 1.53 4.02 -14.35
N GLU A 173 0.54 3.44 -13.66
CA GLU A 173 -0.41 2.46 -14.18
C GLU A 173 -1.55 3.11 -15.00
N ILE A 174 -1.84 4.40 -14.76
CA ILE A 174 -2.90 5.19 -15.42
C ILE A 174 -2.35 5.92 -16.65
#